data_a8fdb220d3f7eeba28031369e8c4b3bc
#
_entry.id   a8fdb220d3f7eeba28031369e8c4b3bc
#
_cell.length_a   1.000
_cell.length_b   1.000
_cell.length_c   1.000
_cell.angle_alpha   90.00
_cell.angle_beta   90.00
_cell.angle_gamma   90.00
#
_symmetry.space_group_name_H-M   'P 1'
#
loop_
_entity.id
_entity.type
_entity.pdbx_description
1 polymer ?
#
loop_
_entity_poly.entity_id
_entity_poly.type
_entity_poly.pdbx_seq_one_letter_code
_entity_poly.pdbx_strand_id
1 'polypeptide(L)'
;MTLRRLTLALLSLYALITAYTIIGGFLGIAPGRYFTPLVTLAGFTFALLHAGQREGWGRALRLLALVFVVSLLFESVGVATGWVYGPYHYTDQLGPKFLGLVPYLIPLAWFMMSYPSFVIADWLVPAGGNPYRASPSKASPSRASRWLRLLSVAAVGGLVMTAWDLVMDPIMVASGHWVWDTHGAYFGIPLQNFWGWWLTVFTTFALYLWIAGKTARPTQANFDRLALASYLVTTLGIVLGALLGGTGDLALIGLFASCRGLSPAR
;
A
#
# COMPACT_ATOMS: atom_id res chain seq x y z
N MET A 1 -28.30 9.03 2.03
CA MET A 1 -27.16 8.62 2.89
C MET A 1 -26.04 9.64 2.69
N THR A 2 -25.44 10.18 3.77
CA THR A 2 -24.33 11.13 3.62
C THR A 2 -23.09 10.39 3.10
N LEU A 3 -22.23 11.10 2.34
CA LEU A 3 -21.00 10.51 1.77
C LEU A 3 -20.10 9.88 2.87
N ARG A 4 -20.05 10.49 4.06
CA ARG A 4 -19.33 9.96 5.22
C ARG A 4 -19.90 8.62 5.71
N ARG A 5 -21.22 8.46 5.74
CA ARG A 5 -21.84 7.18 6.10
C ARG A 5 -21.56 6.10 5.06
N LEU A 6 -21.51 6.47 3.79
CA LEU A 6 -21.12 5.55 2.72
C LEU A 6 -19.67 5.08 2.88
N THR A 7 -18.73 6.00 3.18
CA THR A 7 -17.34 5.65 3.43
C THR A 7 -17.17 4.69 4.61
N LEU A 8 -17.91 4.93 5.71
CA LEU A 8 -17.93 4.02 6.87
C LEU A 8 -18.50 2.65 6.52
N ALA A 9 -19.60 2.61 5.78
CA ALA A 9 -20.23 1.36 5.34
C ALA A 9 -19.28 0.54 4.44
N LEU A 10 -18.55 1.21 3.55
CA LEU A 10 -17.55 0.56 2.70
C LEU A 10 -16.33 0.04 3.50
N LEU A 11 -15.86 0.77 4.49
CA LEU A 11 -14.81 0.26 5.38
C LEU A 11 -15.29 -0.96 6.16
N SER A 12 -16.53 -0.92 6.67
CA SER A 12 -17.14 -2.07 7.37
C SER A 12 -17.29 -3.26 6.43
N LEU A 13 -17.78 -3.06 5.21
CA LEU A 13 -17.88 -4.11 4.19
C LEU A 13 -16.51 -4.71 3.88
N TYR A 14 -15.50 -3.85 3.66
CA TYR A 14 -14.13 -4.27 3.43
C TYR A 14 -13.59 -5.13 4.60
N ALA A 15 -13.78 -4.68 5.84
CA ALA A 15 -13.39 -5.44 7.02
C ALA A 15 -14.13 -6.77 7.16
N LEU A 16 -15.43 -6.82 6.85
CA LEU A 16 -16.23 -8.05 6.87
C LEU A 16 -15.77 -9.06 5.81
N ILE A 17 -15.49 -8.58 4.58
CA ILE A 17 -14.96 -9.45 3.54
C ILE A 17 -13.57 -9.98 3.96
N THR A 18 -12.71 -9.15 4.54
CA THR A 18 -11.40 -9.58 5.04
C THR A 18 -11.55 -10.59 6.19
N ALA A 19 -12.46 -10.35 7.14
CA ALA A 19 -12.74 -11.29 8.22
C ALA A 19 -13.26 -12.64 7.71
N TYR A 20 -14.07 -12.64 6.66
CA TYR A 20 -14.55 -13.86 6.02
C TYR A 20 -13.40 -14.71 5.46
N THR A 21 -12.34 -14.11 4.88
CA THR A 21 -11.15 -14.88 4.46
C THR A 21 -10.40 -15.50 5.62
N ILE A 22 -10.25 -14.75 6.71
CA ILE A 22 -9.55 -15.24 7.90
C ILE A 22 -10.29 -16.47 8.45
N ILE A 23 -11.61 -16.32 8.62
CA ILE A 23 -12.46 -17.40 9.12
C ILE A 23 -12.47 -18.59 8.13
N GLY A 24 -12.59 -18.32 6.83
CA GLY A 24 -12.53 -19.34 5.79
C GLY A 24 -11.21 -20.11 5.81
N GLY A 25 -10.09 -19.42 5.91
CA GLY A 25 -8.77 -20.05 6.05
C GLY A 25 -8.67 -20.95 7.29
N PHE A 26 -9.21 -20.51 8.42
CA PHE A 26 -9.27 -21.30 9.64
C PHE A 26 -10.15 -22.57 9.49
N LEU A 27 -11.24 -22.47 8.75
CA LEU A 27 -12.16 -23.58 8.48
C LEU A 27 -11.72 -24.48 7.30
N GLY A 28 -10.57 -24.20 6.69
CA GLY A 28 -10.09 -24.92 5.50
C GLY A 28 -10.91 -24.63 4.23
N ILE A 29 -11.66 -23.55 4.22
CA ILE A 29 -12.46 -23.11 3.07
C ILE A 29 -11.60 -22.21 2.18
N ALA A 30 -11.21 -22.70 1.01
CA ALA A 30 -10.47 -21.89 0.05
C ALA A 30 -11.33 -20.68 -0.43
N PRO A 31 -10.77 -19.46 -0.45
CA PRO A 31 -11.48 -18.31 -1.01
C PRO A 31 -11.76 -18.54 -2.50
N GLY A 32 -12.98 -18.22 -2.93
CA GLY A 32 -13.36 -18.33 -4.34
C GLY A 32 -12.55 -17.37 -5.22
N ARG A 33 -12.42 -17.69 -6.51
CA ARG A 33 -11.63 -16.90 -7.50
C ARG A 33 -11.96 -15.40 -7.59
N TYR A 34 -13.15 -15.00 -7.19
CA TYR A 34 -13.58 -13.59 -7.20
C TYR A 34 -13.23 -12.84 -5.93
N PHE A 35 -12.63 -13.50 -4.97
CA PHE A 35 -12.40 -12.94 -3.66
C PHE A 35 -11.36 -11.82 -3.70
N THR A 36 -10.19 -12.07 -4.27
CA THR A 36 -9.12 -11.05 -4.43
C THR A 36 -9.62 -9.80 -5.18
N PRO A 37 -10.34 -9.92 -6.32
CA PRO A 37 -10.98 -8.79 -6.96
C PRO A 37 -11.96 -8.05 -6.06
N LEU A 38 -12.82 -8.74 -5.31
CA LEU A 38 -13.81 -8.10 -4.44
C LEU A 38 -13.19 -7.32 -3.28
N VAL A 39 -12.19 -7.90 -2.61
CA VAL A 39 -11.44 -7.21 -1.55
C VAL A 39 -10.75 -5.97 -2.10
N THR A 40 -10.06 -6.11 -3.23
CA THR A 40 -9.36 -5.00 -3.87
C THR A 40 -10.32 -3.87 -4.28
N LEU A 41 -11.45 -4.20 -4.89
CA LEU A 41 -12.45 -3.20 -5.29
C LEU A 41 -13.10 -2.50 -4.09
N ALA A 42 -13.41 -3.23 -3.01
CA ALA A 42 -13.96 -2.65 -1.79
C ALA A 42 -12.96 -1.70 -1.13
N GLY A 43 -11.71 -2.12 -0.95
CA GLY A 43 -10.66 -1.29 -0.39
C GLY A 43 -10.30 -0.10 -1.27
N PHE A 44 -10.22 -0.27 -2.59
CA PHE A 44 -10.02 0.81 -3.55
C PHE A 44 -11.14 1.85 -3.49
N THR A 45 -12.40 1.41 -3.50
CA THR A 45 -13.56 2.31 -3.45
C THR A 45 -13.59 3.09 -2.13
N PHE A 46 -13.30 2.41 -1.01
CA PHE A 46 -13.12 3.09 0.27
C PHE A 46 -12.01 4.15 0.19
N ALA A 47 -10.83 3.78 -0.27
CA ALA A 47 -9.67 4.67 -0.36
C ALA A 47 -9.97 5.91 -1.22
N LEU A 48 -10.63 5.73 -2.36
CA LEU A 48 -11.01 6.81 -3.26
C LEU A 48 -12.04 7.77 -2.65
N LEU A 49 -13.09 7.24 -2.04
CA LEU A 49 -14.11 8.07 -1.37
C LEU A 49 -13.53 8.83 -0.17
N HIS A 50 -12.69 8.16 0.61
CA HIS A 50 -12.01 8.80 1.74
C HIS A 50 -11.04 9.89 1.26
N ALA A 51 -10.25 9.62 0.22
CA ALA A 51 -9.35 10.60 -0.39
C ALA A 51 -10.12 11.82 -0.93
N GLY A 52 -11.23 11.59 -1.63
CA GLY A 52 -12.10 12.67 -2.14
C GLY A 52 -12.63 13.58 -1.05
N GLN A 53 -12.98 13.02 0.11
CA GLN A 53 -13.48 13.79 1.25
C GLN A 53 -12.35 14.50 2.03
N ARG A 54 -11.19 13.85 2.19
CA ARG A 54 -10.03 14.40 2.90
C ARG A 54 -9.31 15.47 2.07
N GLU A 55 -8.93 15.15 0.86
CA GLU A 55 -8.09 16.00 0.01
C GLU A 55 -8.91 16.93 -0.90
N GLY A 56 -10.18 16.58 -1.14
CA GLY A 56 -11.01 17.13 -2.21
C GLY A 56 -10.78 16.37 -3.52
N TRP A 57 -11.84 16.24 -4.31
CA TRP A 57 -11.86 15.38 -5.51
C TRP A 57 -10.75 15.68 -6.52
N GLY A 58 -10.45 16.97 -6.76
CA GLY A 58 -9.39 17.34 -7.71
C GLY A 58 -8.00 16.85 -7.29
N ARG A 59 -7.71 16.78 -5.99
CA ARG A 59 -6.43 16.26 -5.47
C ARG A 59 -6.44 14.74 -5.39
N ALA A 60 -7.56 14.15 -4.97
CA ALA A 60 -7.73 12.71 -4.92
C ALA A 60 -7.58 12.07 -6.30
N LEU A 61 -8.21 12.65 -7.32
CA LEU A 61 -8.10 12.16 -8.70
C LEU A 61 -6.71 12.36 -9.28
N ARG A 62 -5.98 13.42 -8.91
CA ARG A 62 -4.56 13.57 -9.31
C ARG A 62 -3.68 12.51 -8.67
N LEU A 63 -3.89 12.22 -7.38
CA LEU A 63 -3.16 11.13 -6.72
C LEU A 63 -3.49 9.78 -7.37
N LEU A 64 -4.76 9.51 -7.63
CA LEU A 64 -5.21 8.30 -8.32
C LEU A 64 -4.53 8.17 -9.69
N ALA A 65 -4.56 9.22 -10.51
CA ALA A 65 -3.95 9.21 -11.84
C ALA A 65 -2.43 8.95 -11.77
N LEU A 66 -1.74 9.59 -10.83
CA LEU A 66 -0.30 9.38 -10.64
C LEU A 66 0.01 7.96 -10.16
N VAL A 67 -0.74 7.43 -9.20
CA VAL A 67 -0.57 6.03 -8.76
C VAL A 67 -0.79 5.09 -9.92
N PHE A 68 -1.85 5.28 -10.72
CA PHE A 68 -2.12 4.45 -11.88
C PHE A 68 -0.99 4.49 -12.92
N VAL A 69 -0.58 5.68 -13.32
CA VAL A 69 0.44 5.85 -14.36
C VAL A 69 1.79 5.34 -13.89
N VAL A 70 2.21 5.71 -12.69
CA VAL A 70 3.54 5.33 -12.18
C VAL A 70 3.58 3.83 -11.89
N SER A 71 2.57 3.27 -11.19
CA SER A 71 2.57 1.83 -10.91
C SER A 71 2.50 1.01 -12.19
N LEU A 72 1.60 1.35 -13.13
CA LEU A 72 1.49 0.61 -14.38
C LEU A 72 2.78 0.68 -15.22
N LEU A 73 3.45 1.83 -15.24
CA LEU A 73 4.74 2.00 -15.92
C LEU A 73 5.82 1.13 -15.27
N PHE A 74 5.98 1.23 -13.94
CA PHE A 74 7.02 0.50 -13.21
C PHE A 74 6.77 -1.02 -13.26
N GLU A 75 5.51 -1.45 -13.12
CA GLU A 75 5.10 -2.84 -13.27
C GLU A 75 5.37 -3.36 -14.69
N SER A 76 4.99 -2.59 -15.72
CA SER A 76 5.22 -3.00 -17.11
C SER A 76 6.71 -3.12 -17.43
N VAL A 77 7.52 -2.16 -16.98
CA VAL A 77 8.98 -2.23 -17.09
C VAL A 77 9.54 -3.40 -16.27
N GLY A 78 9.03 -3.59 -15.04
CA GLY A 78 9.44 -4.69 -14.15
C GLY A 78 9.22 -6.05 -14.80
N VAL A 79 7.99 -6.33 -15.25
CA VAL A 79 7.63 -7.60 -15.91
C VAL A 79 8.41 -7.80 -17.22
N ALA A 80 8.56 -6.74 -18.02
CA ALA A 80 9.23 -6.86 -19.31
C ALA A 80 10.76 -7.02 -19.21
N THR A 81 11.39 -6.51 -18.17
CA THR A 81 12.86 -6.41 -18.10
C THR A 81 13.49 -6.97 -16.84
N GLY A 82 12.73 -7.18 -15.78
CA GLY A 82 13.24 -7.53 -14.46
C GLY A 82 13.94 -6.38 -13.70
N TRP A 83 13.97 -5.16 -14.25
CA TRP A 83 14.80 -4.07 -13.69
C TRP A 83 14.31 -3.49 -12.37
N VAL A 84 13.00 -3.32 -12.21
CA VAL A 84 12.44 -2.61 -11.04
C VAL A 84 12.35 -3.53 -9.83
N TYR A 85 11.71 -4.69 -10.01
CA TYR A 85 11.37 -5.59 -8.91
C TYR A 85 12.19 -6.89 -8.90
N GLY A 86 12.89 -7.19 -9.98
CA GLY A 86 13.47 -8.49 -10.32
C GLY A 86 12.63 -9.21 -11.37
N PRO A 87 13.11 -10.32 -11.95
CA PRO A 87 12.37 -11.08 -12.96
C PRO A 87 11.17 -11.82 -12.36
N TYR A 88 9.97 -11.54 -12.84
CA TYR A 88 8.72 -12.19 -12.44
C TYR A 88 7.65 -12.06 -13.52
N HIS A 89 6.60 -12.84 -13.38
CA HIS A 89 5.41 -12.73 -14.23
C HIS A 89 4.13 -12.97 -13.45
N TYR A 90 3.05 -12.33 -13.87
CA TYR A 90 1.71 -12.55 -13.34
C TYR A 90 1.08 -13.78 -13.96
N THR A 91 0.43 -14.62 -13.12
CA THR A 91 -0.44 -15.69 -13.61
C THR A 91 -1.78 -15.13 -14.12
N ASP A 92 -2.70 -16.00 -14.53
CA ASP A 92 -4.03 -15.56 -15.00
C ASP A 92 -5.06 -15.41 -13.87
N GLN A 93 -4.66 -15.64 -12.60
CA GLN A 93 -5.57 -15.55 -11.46
C GLN A 93 -6.11 -14.14 -11.20
N LEU A 94 -5.38 -13.09 -11.59
CA LEU A 94 -5.78 -11.69 -11.44
C LEU A 94 -6.54 -11.14 -12.65
N GLY A 95 -6.89 -12.00 -13.60
CA GLY A 95 -7.69 -11.65 -14.77
C GLY A 95 -6.91 -11.00 -15.91
N PRO A 96 -7.59 -10.23 -16.78
CA PRO A 96 -6.99 -9.70 -17.99
C PRO A 96 -5.87 -8.70 -17.71
N LYS A 97 -4.86 -8.71 -18.59
CA LYS A 97 -3.61 -7.97 -18.45
C LYS A 97 -3.50 -6.84 -19.48
N PHE A 98 -3.02 -5.68 -19.05
CA PHE A 98 -2.61 -4.59 -19.90
C PHE A 98 -1.35 -5.01 -20.69
N LEU A 99 -1.40 -4.91 -22.02
CA LEU A 99 -0.36 -5.36 -22.94
C LEU A 99 0.13 -6.81 -22.70
N GLY A 100 -0.69 -7.66 -22.08
CA GLY A 100 -0.30 -9.01 -21.69
C GLY A 100 0.66 -9.08 -20.50
N LEU A 101 1.00 -7.95 -19.89
CA LEU A 101 2.01 -7.84 -18.80
C LEU A 101 1.37 -7.74 -17.44
N VAL A 102 0.58 -6.70 -17.19
CA VAL A 102 0.13 -6.30 -15.84
C VAL A 102 -1.39 -6.43 -15.73
N PRO A 103 -1.95 -7.22 -14.79
CA PRO A 103 -3.40 -7.29 -14.58
C PRO A 103 -4.01 -5.92 -14.29
N TYR A 104 -5.19 -5.61 -14.86
CA TYR A 104 -5.89 -4.34 -14.62
C TYR A 104 -6.23 -4.11 -13.14
N LEU A 105 -6.29 -5.16 -12.35
CA LEU A 105 -6.53 -5.08 -10.91
C LEU A 105 -5.35 -4.46 -10.15
N ILE A 106 -4.13 -4.59 -10.65
CA ILE A 106 -2.90 -4.17 -9.94
C ILE A 106 -2.86 -2.66 -9.68
N PRO A 107 -3.09 -1.75 -10.66
CA PRO A 107 -3.12 -0.31 -10.34
C PRO A 107 -4.21 0.09 -9.32
N LEU A 108 -5.32 -0.65 -9.24
CA LEU A 108 -6.35 -0.45 -8.22
C LEU A 108 -5.82 -0.86 -6.83
N ALA A 109 -5.15 -2.01 -6.74
CA ALA A 109 -4.50 -2.47 -5.52
C ALA A 109 -3.40 -1.49 -5.06
N TRP A 110 -2.62 -0.95 -5.99
CA TRP A 110 -1.63 0.10 -5.70
C TRP A 110 -2.29 1.32 -5.06
N PHE A 111 -3.40 1.82 -5.61
CA PHE A 111 -4.08 2.98 -5.01
C PHE A 111 -4.71 2.65 -3.66
N MET A 112 -5.32 1.47 -3.53
CA MET A 112 -5.92 0.97 -2.29
C MET A 112 -4.96 1.08 -1.10
N MET A 113 -3.68 0.76 -1.30
CA MET A 113 -2.68 0.76 -0.23
C MET A 113 -1.79 2.01 -0.22
N SER A 114 -1.50 2.62 -1.37
CA SER A 114 -0.73 3.87 -1.43
C SER A 114 -1.46 5.01 -0.72
N TYR A 115 -2.78 5.13 -0.87
CA TYR A 115 -3.50 6.22 -0.23
C TYR A 115 -3.42 6.18 1.32
N PRO A 116 -3.74 5.09 2.02
CA PRO A 116 -3.55 5.04 3.48
C PRO A 116 -2.08 5.19 3.88
N SER A 117 -1.13 4.66 3.11
CA SER A 117 0.30 4.86 3.34
C SER A 117 0.70 6.35 3.25
N PHE A 118 0.11 7.09 2.31
CA PHE A 118 0.27 8.55 2.22
C PHE A 118 -0.26 9.27 3.46
N VAL A 119 -1.46 8.91 3.94
CA VAL A 119 -2.05 9.52 5.15
C VAL A 119 -1.19 9.23 6.38
N ILE A 120 -0.70 8.02 6.54
CA ILE A 120 0.19 7.63 7.65
C ILE A 120 1.49 8.42 7.58
N ALA A 121 2.12 8.53 6.40
CA ALA A 121 3.35 9.29 6.22
C ALA A 121 3.16 10.78 6.51
N ASP A 122 2.03 11.37 6.07
CA ASP A 122 1.69 12.77 6.35
C ASP A 122 1.52 13.05 7.85
N TRP A 123 1.08 12.06 8.63
CA TRP A 123 1.02 12.15 10.09
C TRP A 123 2.39 11.98 10.77
N LEU A 124 3.19 11.04 10.29
CA LEU A 124 4.50 10.75 10.90
C LEU A 124 5.53 11.84 10.64
N VAL A 125 5.41 12.54 9.51
CA VAL A 125 6.35 13.61 9.14
C VAL A 125 5.82 14.96 9.61
N PRO A 126 6.51 15.62 10.56
CA PRO A 126 6.06 16.88 11.12
C PRO A 126 5.86 17.98 10.06
N ALA A 127 4.86 18.82 10.24
CA ALA A 127 4.53 19.94 9.33
C ALA A 127 5.48 21.14 9.47
N GLY A 128 6.78 20.90 9.69
CA GLY A 128 7.80 21.97 9.64
C GLY A 128 7.63 23.08 10.67
N GLY A 129 7.79 22.75 11.93
CA GLY A 129 7.91 23.65 13.07
C GLY A 129 8.23 22.77 14.27
N ASN A 130 9.31 23.07 15.01
CA ASN A 130 9.62 22.33 16.24
C ASN A 130 8.46 22.55 17.24
N PRO A 131 7.65 21.53 17.59
CA PRO A 131 6.53 21.69 18.52
C PRO A 131 7.00 22.16 19.92
N TYR A 132 8.31 22.01 20.22
CA TYR A 132 8.94 22.50 21.46
C TYR A 132 9.54 23.89 21.35
N ARG A 133 9.57 24.51 20.17
CA ARG A 133 9.92 25.91 19.97
C ARG A 133 8.70 26.67 19.45
N ALA A 134 7.78 26.93 20.33
CA ALA A 134 6.75 27.94 20.12
C ALA A 134 7.42 29.33 20.08
N SER A 135 8.09 29.65 18.99
CA SER A 135 8.45 31.04 18.68
C SER A 135 7.29 31.63 17.86
N PRO A 136 6.73 32.77 18.25
CA PRO A 136 5.58 33.37 17.56
C PRO A 136 5.94 33.99 16.21
N SER A 137 7.07 33.66 15.60
CA SER A 137 7.41 34.16 14.29
C SER A 137 6.54 33.48 13.23
N LYS A 138 5.61 34.23 12.67
CA LYS A 138 4.77 33.90 11.50
C LYS A 138 5.58 33.75 10.20
N ALA A 139 6.84 33.35 10.27
CA ALA A 139 7.66 33.15 9.08
C ALA A 139 7.15 31.94 8.29
N SER A 140 6.75 32.15 7.06
CA SER A 140 6.44 31.05 6.14
C SER A 140 7.63 30.11 6.02
N PRO A 141 7.40 28.77 6.00
CA PRO A 141 8.49 27.81 5.89
C PRO A 141 9.33 28.09 4.63
N SER A 142 10.64 28.01 4.77
CA SER A 142 11.57 28.23 3.66
C SER A 142 11.32 27.24 2.52
N ARG A 143 11.77 27.60 1.31
CA ARG A 143 11.69 26.69 0.16
C ARG A 143 12.37 25.35 0.45
N ALA A 144 13.54 25.37 1.08
CA ALA A 144 14.29 24.19 1.48
C ALA A 144 13.51 23.29 2.47
N SER A 145 12.89 23.88 3.50
CA SER A 145 12.09 23.10 4.47
C SER A 145 10.84 22.46 3.85
N ARG A 146 10.27 23.11 2.82
CA ARG A 146 9.15 22.51 2.05
C ARG A 146 9.59 21.29 1.24
N TRP A 147 10.72 21.38 0.55
CA TRP A 147 11.28 20.26 -0.21
C TRP A 147 11.68 19.11 0.70
N LEU A 148 12.33 19.41 1.82
CA LEU A 148 12.70 18.37 2.78
C LEU A 148 11.47 17.62 3.29
N ARG A 149 10.40 18.33 3.65
CA ARG A 149 9.16 17.69 4.09
C ARG A 149 8.52 16.83 2.98
N LEU A 150 8.47 17.34 1.76
CA LEU A 150 7.94 16.61 0.60
C LEU A 150 8.68 15.28 0.41
N LEU A 151 10.01 15.33 0.37
CA LEU A 151 10.84 14.13 0.19
C LEU A 151 10.72 13.18 1.39
N SER A 152 10.62 13.72 2.62
CA SER A 152 10.40 12.89 3.82
C SER A 152 9.06 12.17 3.79
N VAL A 153 7.96 12.85 3.41
CA VAL A 153 6.64 12.19 3.28
C VAL A 153 6.68 11.13 2.19
N ALA A 154 7.33 11.40 1.06
CA ALA A 154 7.48 10.42 -0.01
C ALA A 154 8.29 9.20 0.44
N ALA A 155 9.42 9.42 1.14
CA ALA A 155 10.28 8.35 1.63
C ALA A 155 9.58 7.49 2.72
N VAL A 156 8.95 8.13 3.70
CA VAL A 156 8.21 7.43 4.77
C VAL A 156 7.02 6.68 4.19
N GLY A 157 6.29 7.28 3.24
CA GLY A 157 5.18 6.59 2.56
C GLY A 157 5.63 5.35 1.79
N GLY A 158 6.78 5.43 1.13
CA GLY A 158 7.43 4.27 0.51
C GLY A 158 7.75 3.18 1.54
N LEU A 159 8.31 3.54 2.70
CA LEU A 159 8.60 2.58 3.78
C LEU A 159 7.32 1.92 4.33
N VAL A 160 6.25 2.70 4.55
CA VAL A 160 4.96 2.17 5.02
C VAL A 160 4.38 1.17 4.02
N MET A 161 4.44 1.49 2.72
CA MET A 161 3.94 0.61 1.67
C MET A 161 4.79 -0.68 1.56
N THR A 162 6.11 -0.56 1.60
CA THR A 162 7.03 -1.70 1.56
C THR A 162 6.90 -2.60 2.79
N ALA A 163 6.62 -2.02 3.97
CA ALA A 163 6.36 -2.80 5.18
C ALA A 163 5.12 -3.70 5.05
N TRP A 164 4.10 -3.24 4.32
CA TRP A 164 2.95 -4.07 3.98
C TRP A 164 3.31 -5.16 2.96
N ASP A 165 4.09 -4.82 1.94
CA ASP A 165 4.54 -5.76 0.90
C ASP A 165 5.36 -6.93 1.47
N LEU A 166 6.21 -6.66 2.48
CA LEU A 166 6.97 -7.71 3.18
C LEU A 166 6.08 -8.83 3.74
N VAL A 167 4.83 -8.54 4.07
CA VAL A 167 3.88 -9.53 4.58
C VAL A 167 3.01 -10.10 3.47
N MET A 168 2.64 -9.25 2.50
CA MET A 168 1.70 -9.60 1.44
C MET A 168 2.34 -10.46 0.35
N ASP A 169 3.52 -10.11 -0.13
CA ASP A 169 4.15 -10.75 -1.29
C ASP A 169 4.38 -12.27 -1.09
N PRO A 170 4.94 -12.75 0.04
CA PRO A 170 5.08 -14.19 0.25
C PRO A 170 3.76 -14.97 0.13
N ILE A 171 2.65 -14.38 0.58
CA ILE A 171 1.33 -15.02 0.55
C ILE A 171 0.76 -15.03 -0.86
N MET A 172 0.94 -13.96 -1.60
CA MET A 172 0.47 -13.87 -2.98
C MET A 172 1.26 -14.81 -3.90
N VAL A 173 2.57 -14.96 -3.67
CA VAL A 173 3.42 -15.94 -4.35
C VAL A 173 2.96 -17.36 -3.99
N ALA A 174 2.78 -17.68 -2.71
CA ALA A 174 2.31 -18.98 -2.27
C ALA A 174 0.91 -19.32 -2.81
N SER A 175 0.07 -18.32 -3.04
CA SER A 175 -1.26 -18.46 -3.65
C SER A 175 -1.22 -18.47 -5.18
N GLY A 176 -0.05 -18.31 -5.81
CA GLY A 176 0.14 -18.39 -7.25
C GLY A 176 -0.38 -17.21 -8.05
N HIS A 177 -0.51 -16.01 -7.46
CA HIS A 177 -0.92 -14.81 -8.17
C HIS A 177 0.16 -14.27 -9.12
N TRP A 178 1.43 -14.42 -8.71
CA TRP A 178 2.61 -14.20 -9.55
C TRP A 178 3.74 -15.16 -9.15
N VAL A 179 4.72 -15.27 -10.00
CA VAL A 179 5.85 -16.20 -9.84
C VAL A 179 7.15 -15.43 -10.09
N TRP A 180 8.12 -15.61 -9.21
CA TRP A 180 9.48 -15.11 -9.40
C TRP A 180 10.27 -16.08 -10.28
N ASP A 181 10.86 -15.57 -11.35
CA ASP A 181 11.67 -16.37 -12.28
C ASP A 181 13.08 -16.63 -11.73
N THR A 182 13.46 -15.94 -10.65
CA THR A 182 14.73 -16.13 -9.92
C THR A 182 14.44 -16.32 -8.44
N HIS A 183 15.16 -17.21 -7.78
CA HIS A 183 15.01 -17.44 -6.35
C HIS A 183 15.71 -16.33 -5.55
N GLY A 184 14.94 -15.55 -4.79
CA GLY A 184 15.43 -14.47 -3.93
C GLY A 184 15.66 -14.91 -2.48
N ALA A 185 16.34 -14.04 -1.71
CA ALA A 185 16.76 -14.33 -0.34
C ALA A 185 15.60 -14.27 0.69
N TYR A 186 14.49 -13.61 0.37
CA TYR A 186 13.35 -13.45 1.28
C TYR A 186 12.15 -14.28 0.82
N PHE A 187 11.97 -15.47 1.35
CA PHE A 187 10.90 -16.41 0.93
C PHE A 187 10.86 -16.68 -0.58
N GLY A 188 12.01 -16.71 -1.24
CA GLY A 188 12.11 -16.83 -2.69
C GLY A 188 11.97 -15.52 -3.45
N ILE A 189 11.68 -14.42 -2.77
CA ILE A 189 11.47 -13.08 -3.32
C ILE A 189 12.81 -12.33 -3.40
N PRO A 190 13.16 -11.72 -4.53
CA PRO A 190 14.35 -10.88 -4.64
C PRO A 190 14.26 -9.64 -3.75
N LEU A 191 15.34 -9.29 -3.03
CA LEU A 191 15.38 -8.06 -2.22
C LEU A 191 15.18 -6.79 -3.07
N GLN A 192 15.49 -6.86 -4.36
CA GLN A 192 15.22 -5.82 -5.34
C GLN A 192 13.73 -5.46 -5.39
N ASN A 193 12.82 -6.42 -5.18
CA ASN A 193 11.38 -6.17 -5.13
C ASN A 193 11.03 -5.07 -4.12
N PHE A 194 11.50 -5.19 -2.91
CA PHE A 194 11.19 -4.25 -1.83
C PHE A 194 11.76 -2.85 -2.08
N TRP A 195 12.91 -2.77 -2.73
CA TRP A 195 13.45 -1.50 -3.23
C TRP A 195 12.57 -0.92 -4.34
N GLY A 196 12.11 -1.74 -5.28
CA GLY A 196 11.20 -1.36 -6.34
C GLY A 196 9.87 -0.81 -5.81
N TRP A 197 9.29 -1.46 -4.80
CA TRP A 197 8.09 -1.00 -4.12
C TRP A 197 8.30 0.38 -3.48
N TRP A 198 9.37 0.51 -2.71
CA TRP A 198 9.73 1.80 -2.12
C TRP A 198 9.91 2.89 -3.19
N LEU A 199 10.65 2.61 -4.25
CA LEU A 199 10.94 3.56 -5.32
C LEU A 199 9.66 4.00 -6.07
N THR A 200 8.76 3.07 -6.35
CA THR A 200 7.48 3.34 -7.02
C THR A 200 6.63 4.31 -6.20
N VAL A 201 6.48 4.06 -4.90
CA VAL A 201 5.70 4.92 -4.00
C VAL A 201 6.40 6.25 -3.75
N PHE A 202 7.71 6.24 -3.53
CA PHE A 202 8.50 7.46 -3.39
C PHE A 202 8.33 8.38 -4.60
N THR A 203 8.48 7.83 -5.81
CA THR A 203 8.31 8.59 -7.06
C THR A 203 6.90 9.15 -7.18
N THR A 204 5.89 8.33 -6.92
CA THR A 204 4.48 8.73 -6.97
C THR A 204 4.18 9.88 -6.02
N PHE A 205 4.61 9.76 -4.76
CA PHE A 205 4.31 10.79 -3.75
C PHE A 205 5.14 12.05 -3.94
N ALA A 206 6.39 11.93 -4.37
CA ALA A 206 7.22 13.09 -4.70
C ALA A 206 6.60 13.90 -5.84
N LEU A 207 6.17 13.24 -6.91
CA LEU A 207 5.46 13.89 -8.03
C LEU A 207 4.13 14.50 -7.58
N TYR A 208 3.33 13.75 -6.81
CA TYR A 208 2.05 14.24 -6.31
C TYR A 208 2.21 15.49 -5.46
N LEU A 209 3.11 15.48 -4.49
CA LEU A 209 3.36 16.61 -3.60
C LEU A 209 3.97 17.81 -4.32
N TRP A 210 4.81 17.57 -5.31
CA TRP A 210 5.35 18.60 -6.16
C TRP A 210 4.25 19.32 -6.97
N ILE A 211 3.36 18.55 -7.61
CA ILE A 211 2.26 19.08 -8.43
C ILE A 211 1.14 19.69 -7.55
N ALA A 212 0.83 19.06 -6.43
CA ALA A 212 -0.25 19.50 -5.53
C ALA A 212 0.12 20.73 -4.70
N GLY A 213 1.38 21.06 -4.57
CA GLY A 213 1.94 22.28 -3.96
C GLY A 213 1.88 22.36 -2.44
N LYS A 214 0.77 22.17 -1.79
CA LYS A 214 0.61 22.17 -0.33
C LYS A 214 -0.08 20.91 0.13
N THR A 215 0.52 20.23 1.09
CA THR A 215 -0.15 19.20 1.88
C THR A 215 -1.09 19.88 2.87
N ALA A 216 -2.23 19.25 3.07
CA ALA A 216 -3.14 19.43 4.17
C ALA A 216 -4.12 20.61 4.12
N ARG A 217 -5.37 20.24 3.98
CA ARG A 217 -6.49 20.84 4.71
C ARG A 217 -6.32 20.48 6.21
N PRO A 218 -6.91 21.28 7.13
CA PRO A 218 -6.90 20.91 8.55
C PRO A 218 -7.40 19.46 8.70
N THR A 219 -6.57 18.63 9.25
CA THR A 219 -6.83 17.22 9.52
C THR A 219 -8.04 17.08 10.43
N GLN A 220 -9.05 16.36 9.97
CA GLN A 220 -10.10 15.85 10.87
C GLN A 220 -9.56 14.53 11.45
N ALA A 221 -8.83 14.60 12.56
CA ALA A 221 -8.09 13.47 13.12
C ALA A 221 -8.91 12.17 13.22
N ASN A 222 -10.20 12.27 13.58
CA ASN A 222 -11.08 11.10 13.67
C ASN A 222 -11.45 10.52 12.29
N PHE A 223 -11.50 11.35 11.25
CA PHE A 223 -11.77 10.88 9.90
C PHE A 223 -10.51 10.24 9.28
N ASP A 224 -9.37 10.86 9.48
CA ASP A 224 -8.08 10.36 8.98
C ASP A 224 -7.70 8.99 9.58
N ARG A 225 -8.14 8.70 10.82
CA ARG A 225 -7.98 7.37 11.45
C ARG A 225 -8.63 6.24 10.65
N LEU A 226 -9.62 6.53 9.80
CA LEU A 226 -10.23 5.52 8.93
C LEU A 226 -9.25 5.01 7.87
N ALA A 227 -8.34 5.85 7.39
CA ALA A 227 -7.27 5.42 6.49
C ALA A 227 -6.28 4.48 7.20
N LEU A 228 -5.90 4.80 8.45
CA LEU A 228 -5.11 3.89 9.27
C LEU A 228 -5.86 2.57 9.52
N ALA A 229 -7.17 2.64 9.83
CA ALA A 229 -7.98 1.45 10.02
C ALA A 229 -8.02 0.56 8.76
N SER A 230 -8.15 1.14 7.56
CA SER A 230 -8.11 0.37 6.32
C SER A 230 -6.75 -0.31 6.08
N TYR A 231 -5.65 0.37 6.37
CA TYR A 231 -4.31 -0.20 6.31
C TYR A 231 -4.17 -1.39 7.28
N LEU A 232 -4.64 -1.22 8.51
CA LEU A 232 -4.60 -2.28 9.54
C LEU A 232 -5.52 -3.46 9.19
N VAL A 233 -6.71 -3.21 8.64
CA VAL A 233 -7.62 -4.28 8.16
C VAL A 233 -6.90 -5.15 7.13
N THR A 234 -6.23 -4.53 6.15
CA THR A 234 -5.51 -5.27 5.12
C THR A 234 -4.33 -6.05 5.72
N THR A 235 -3.47 -5.37 6.48
CA THR A 235 -2.25 -5.97 7.02
C THR A 235 -2.56 -7.08 8.01
N LEU A 236 -3.44 -6.81 8.99
CA LEU A 236 -3.84 -7.82 9.99
C LEU A 236 -4.63 -8.96 9.34
N GLY A 237 -5.46 -8.65 8.32
CA GLY A 237 -6.18 -9.66 7.56
C GLY A 237 -5.26 -10.68 6.91
N ILE A 238 -4.20 -10.19 6.27
CA ILE A 238 -3.18 -11.04 5.65
C ILE A 238 -2.41 -11.85 6.69
N VAL A 239 -1.93 -11.19 7.76
CA VAL A 239 -1.17 -11.86 8.84
C VAL A 239 -2.00 -12.94 9.52
N LEU A 240 -3.21 -12.61 9.93
CA LEU A 240 -4.09 -13.57 10.62
C LEU A 240 -4.54 -14.69 9.69
N GLY A 241 -4.84 -14.39 8.42
CA GLY A 241 -5.16 -15.41 7.42
C GLY A 241 -4.02 -16.41 7.22
N ALA A 242 -2.79 -15.92 7.16
CA ALA A 242 -1.60 -16.77 7.04
C ALA A 242 -1.35 -17.60 8.29
N LEU A 243 -1.48 -17.02 9.49
CA LEU A 243 -1.32 -17.71 10.77
C LEU A 243 -2.32 -18.84 10.93
N LEU A 244 -3.59 -18.58 10.64
CA LEU A 244 -4.67 -19.55 10.83
C LEU A 244 -4.75 -20.56 9.69
N GLY A 245 -4.31 -20.23 8.50
CA GLY A 245 -4.23 -21.12 7.33
C GLY A 245 -3.04 -22.06 7.32
N GLY A 246 -2.23 -22.10 8.40
CA GLY A 246 -1.07 -23.00 8.50
C GLY A 246 0.19 -22.51 7.76
N THR A 247 0.14 -21.31 7.17
CA THR A 247 1.30 -20.62 6.56
C THR A 247 1.86 -19.53 7.47
N GLY A 248 1.49 -19.57 8.75
CA GLY A 248 1.78 -18.56 9.74
C GLY A 248 3.26 -18.35 10.02
N ASP A 249 4.08 -19.39 9.87
CA ASP A 249 5.53 -19.29 10.00
C ASP A 249 6.11 -18.27 9.02
N LEU A 250 5.58 -18.19 7.80
CA LEU A 250 5.98 -17.23 6.78
C LEU A 250 5.64 -15.79 7.20
N ALA A 251 4.42 -15.56 7.71
CA ALA A 251 3.97 -14.23 8.12
C ALA A 251 4.68 -13.73 9.39
N LEU A 252 4.87 -14.61 10.39
CA LEU A 252 5.59 -14.28 11.62
C LEU A 252 7.07 -14.05 11.36
N ILE A 253 7.73 -14.90 10.56
CA ILE A 253 9.13 -14.69 10.22
C ILE A 253 9.31 -13.40 9.42
N GLY A 254 8.38 -13.06 8.51
CA GLY A 254 8.37 -11.78 7.80
C GLY A 254 8.27 -10.56 8.72
N LEU A 255 7.44 -10.62 9.76
CA LEU A 255 7.31 -9.58 10.76
C LEU A 255 8.55 -9.49 11.69
N PHE A 256 9.20 -10.61 11.99
CA PHE A 256 10.30 -10.69 12.97
C PHE A 256 11.68 -10.83 12.32
N ALA A 257 11.82 -11.27 11.08
CA ALA A 257 13.11 -11.38 10.39
C ALA A 257 13.73 -10.01 10.09
N SER A 258 12.91 -8.95 9.99
CA SER A 258 13.40 -7.56 10.00
C SER A 258 14.07 -7.17 11.32
N CYS A 259 13.87 -7.94 12.41
CA CYS A 259 14.48 -7.70 13.73
C CYS A 259 15.68 -8.60 14.05
N ARG A 260 15.92 -9.69 13.30
CA ARG A 260 17.01 -10.63 13.55
C ARG A 260 17.65 -11.06 12.24
N GLY A 261 18.79 -10.49 11.90
CA GLY A 261 19.65 -10.97 10.82
C GLY A 261 20.25 -12.36 11.13
N LEU A 262 19.42 -13.39 11.11
CA LEU A 262 19.84 -14.78 11.26
C LEU A 262 19.07 -15.67 10.29
N SER A 263 19.77 -16.09 9.25
CA SER A 263 19.40 -17.23 8.42
C SER A 263 19.65 -18.52 9.19
N PRO A 264 18.75 -19.49 9.20
CA PRO A 264 19.14 -20.88 9.34
C PRO A 264 19.43 -21.44 7.96
N ALA A 265 20.70 -21.74 7.71
CA ALA A 265 21.08 -22.66 6.69
C ALA A 265 20.42 -24.04 6.96
N ARG A 266 19.66 -24.54 6.00
CA ARG A 266 19.54 -25.96 5.68
C ARG A 266 19.19 -26.11 4.21
#